data_be3adc3d6d0c3dae36ef62cf5fc3ddef
#
_entry.id   be3adc3d6d0c3dae36ef62cf5fc3ddef
#
_cell.length_a   1.000
_cell.length_b   1.000
_cell.length_c   1.000
_cell.angle_alpha   90.00
_cell.angle_beta   90.00
_cell.angle_gamma   90.00
#
_symmetry.space_group_name_H-M   'P 1'
#
loop_
_entity.id
_entity.type
_entity.pdbx_description
1 polymer ?
#
loop_
_entity_poly.entity_id
_entity_poly.type
_entity_poly.pdbx_seq_one_letter_code
_entity_poly.pdbx_strand_id
1 'polypeptide(L)'
;MTLTQLNAFVLVARLGSVTAAANALGVSEPAVSQALTALRQHLGDQLITRGPAGMTLTPGGSRLLSTASQIVVLGAEAHAAVRAAQGAPEQLRVVATSTFAEFVSGPLMEAFTRKFAGSVEVSSGLAVSDELGVLVANRLADVAIGPSMIEDPSLAVVTEPIFKYRLVVVTAGQSRLRGPAWQWRWLVDPAGADRGSETGRLLKQLGIADKNIGVFPSQAAAWAAAADGAGVAPAVEHLVSQQLRRGELSLVDLPGLPMEAC
;
A
#
# COMPACT_ATOMS: atom_id res chain seq x y z
N MET A 1 -30.17 6.09 -1.72
CA MET A 1 -28.87 5.45 -2.02
C MET A 1 -28.11 6.32 -3.01
N THR A 2 -26.84 6.66 -2.72
CA THR A 2 -25.98 7.51 -3.57
C THR A 2 -24.67 6.79 -3.90
N LEU A 3 -23.95 7.23 -4.96
CA LEU A 3 -22.63 6.70 -5.30
C LEU A 3 -21.63 6.85 -4.15
N THR A 4 -21.65 7.98 -3.43
CA THR A 4 -20.80 8.20 -2.26
C THR A 4 -21.04 7.16 -1.16
N GLN A 5 -22.31 6.82 -0.90
CA GLN A 5 -22.67 5.80 0.08
C GLN A 5 -22.22 4.40 -0.34
N LEU A 6 -22.39 4.06 -1.62
CA LEU A 6 -21.92 2.78 -2.17
C LEU A 6 -20.40 2.68 -2.14
N ASN A 7 -19.70 3.76 -2.50
CA ASN A 7 -18.23 3.79 -2.48
C ASN A 7 -17.68 3.61 -1.06
N ALA A 8 -18.25 4.32 -0.08
CA ALA A 8 -17.90 4.12 1.33
C ALA A 8 -18.13 2.66 1.79
N PHE A 9 -19.25 2.06 1.41
CA PHE A 9 -19.55 0.67 1.75
C PHE A 9 -18.54 -0.30 1.11
N VAL A 10 -18.29 -0.18 -0.19
CA VAL A 10 -17.37 -1.06 -0.93
C VAL A 10 -15.97 -1.01 -0.32
N LEU A 11 -15.47 0.20 -0.05
CA LEU A 11 -14.12 0.34 0.52
C LEU A 11 -14.02 -0.18 1.95
N VAL A 12 -14.98 0.12 2.82
CA VAL A 12 -14.96 -0.43 4.18
C VAL A 12 -15.10 -1.95 4.16
N ALA A 13 -15.89 -2.51 3.25
CA ALA A 13 -16.04 -3.95 3.10
C ALA A 13 -14.76 -4.64 2.61
N ARG A 14 -14.03 -4.00 1.68
CA ARG A 14 -12.79 -4.55 1.08
C ARG A 14 -11.56 -4.34 1.96
N LEU A 15 -11.43 -3.15 2.55
CA LEU A 15 -10.27 -2.78 3.37
C LEU A 15 -10.41 -3.19 4.84
N GLY A 16 -11.61 -3.60 5.27
CA GLY A 16 -11.88 -4.00 6.65
C GLY A 16 -11.73 -2.86 7.69
N SER A 17 -11.61 -1.60 7.23
CA SER A 17 -11.31 -0.45 8.09
C SER A 17 -11.99 0.82 7.58
N VAL A 18 -12.66 1.54 8.50
CA VAL A 18 -13.23 2.88 8.22
C VAL A 18 -12.12 3.90 7.98
N THR A 19 -11.04 3.81 8.73
CA THR A 19 -9.86 4.69 8.59
C THR A 19 -9.20 4.52 7.23
N ALA A 20 -8.96 3.26 6.79
CA ALA A 20 -8.39 2.98 5.48
C ALA A 20 -9.32 3.48 4.35
N ALA A 21 -10.63 3.26 4.47
CA ALA A 21 -11.60 3.76 3.49
C ALA A 21 -11.66 5.29 3.44
N ALA A 22 -11.56 5.97 4.58
CA ALA A 22 -11.52 7.42 4.67
C ALA A 22 -10.27 8.00 3.98
N ASN A 23 -9.11 7.40 4.24
CA ASN A 23 -7.86 7.77 3.58
C ASN A 23 -7.94 7.56 2.06
N ALA A 24 -8.44 6.41 1.60
CA ALA A 24 -8.61 6.10 0.19
C ALA A 24 -9.56 7.07 -0.54
N LEU A 25 -10.59 7.56 0.15
CA LEU A 25 -11.56 8.53 -0.39
C LEU A 25 -11.12 9.99 -0.24
N GLY A 26 -10.06 10.27 0.52
CA GLY A 26 -9.64 11.64 0.84
C GLY A 26 -10.66 12.40 1.68
N VAL A 27 -11.41 11.71 2.55
CA VAL A 27 -12.45 12.29 3.43
C VAL A 27 -12.19 11.93 4.89
N SER A 28 -13.00 12.50 5.80
CA SER A 28 -12.89 12.17 7.23
C SER A 28 -13.61 10.85 7.57
N GLU A 29 -13.15 10.15 8.61
CA GLU A 29 -13.84 8.94 9.13
C GLU A 29 -15.30 9.18 9.51
N PRO A 30 -15.69 10.33 10.14
CA PRO A 30 -17.09 10.65 10.35
C PRO A 30 -17.92 10.69 9.07
N ALA A 31 -17.36 11.20 7.95
CA ALA A 31 -18.06 11.25 6.68
C ALA A 31 -18.35 9.85 6.13
N VAL A 32 -17.37 8.93 6.22
CA VAL A 32 -17.54 7.52 5.84
C VAL A 32 -18.60 6.85 6.74
N SER A 33 -18.53 7.06 8.05
CA SER A 33 -19.47 6.49 9.01
C SER A 33 -20.90 6.98 8.78
N GLN A 34 -21.07 8.26 8.44
CA GLN A 34 -22.37 8.85 8.10
C GLN A 34 -22.93 8.26 6.80
N ALA A 35 -22.08 8.11 5.77
CA ALA A 35 -22.48 7.50 4.50
C ALA A 35 -22.95 6.06 4.69
N LEU A 36 -22.23 5.26 5.49
CA LEU A 36 -22.62 3.89 5.85
C LEU A 36 -23.95 3.86 6.62
N THR A 37 -24.13 4.74 7.60
CA THR A 37 -25.35 4.81 8.40
C THR A 37 -26.57 5.13 7.51
N ALA A 38 -26.43 6.10 6.61
CA ALA A 38 -27.49 6.45 5.67
C ALA A 38 -27.81 5.29 4.69
N LEU A 39 -26.78 4.54 4.23
CA LEU A 39 -26.99 3.37 3.38
C LEU A 39 -27.72 2.24 4.12
N ARG A 40 -27.33 1.95 5.36
CA ARG A 40 -27.99 0.97 6.24
C ARG A 40 -29.47 1.30 6.46
N GLN A 41 -29.76 2.56 6.77
CA GLN A 41 -31.14 3.02 6.93
C GLN A 41 -31.95 2.87 5.65
N HIS A 42 -31.36 3.19 4.50
CA HIS A 42 -32.02 3.09 3.20
C HIS A 42 -32.37 1.65 2.80
N LEU A 43 -31.47 0.70 3.09
CA LEU A 43 -31.60 -0.71 2.70
C LEU A 43 -32.20 -1.61 3.80
N GLY A 44 -32.35 -1.10 5.02
CA GLY A 44 -32.86 -1.88 6.16
C GLY A 44 -31.94 -3.04 6.60
N ASP A 45 -30.65 -2.98 6.26
CA ASP A 45 -29.64 -3.99 6.60
C ASP A 45 -28.40 -3.32 7.18
N GLN A 46 -27.74 -3.97 8.15
CA GLN A 46 -26.49 -3.49 8.74
C GLN A 46 -25.32 -3.54 7.75
N LEU A 47 -25.38 -4.38 6.73
CA LEU A 47 -24.41 -4.61 5.66
C LEU A 47 -23.04 -5.08 6.16
N ILE A 48 -22.50 -4.43 7.18
CA ILE A 48 -21.24 -4.74 7.84
C ILE A 48 -21.46 -4.74 9.35
N THR A 49 -21.05 -5.81 10.02
CA THR A 49 -21.05 -5.96 11.47
C THR A 49 -19.62 -6.02 12.00
N ARG A 50 -19.44 -5.62 13.27
CA ARG A 50 -18.14 -5.71 13.94
C ARG A 50 -18.18 -6.86 14.95
N GLY A 51 -17.34 -7.85 14.74
CA GLY A 51 -17.18 -9.00 15.63
C GLY A 51 -15.77 -9.06 16.24
N PRO A 52 -15.48 -10.09 17.06
CA PRO A 52 -14.16 -10.32 17.65
C PRO A 52 -13.04 -10.51 16.61
N ALA A 53 -13.38 -11.02 15.43
CA ALA A 53 -12.45 -11.23 14.31
C ALA A 53 -12.33 -10.01 13.35
N GLY A 54 -12.93 -8.86 13.71
CA GLY A 54 -12.92 -7.66 12.86
C GLY A 54 -14.29 -7.38 12.22
N MET A 55 -14.26 -6.70 11.07
CA MET A 55 -15.47 -6.39 10.30
C MET A 55 -15.87 -7.57 9.42
N THR A 56 -17.16 -7.92 9.43
CA THR A 56 -17.74 -9.01 8.63
C THR A 56 -18.99 -8.52 7.90
N LEU A 57 -19.20 -9.02 6.70
CA LEU A 57 -20.40 -8.72 5.91
C LEU A 57 -21.62 -9.51 6.42
N THR A 58 -22.77 -8.88 6.44
CA THR A 58 -24.05 -9.59 6.53
C THR A 58 -24.33 -10.38 5.23
N PRO A 59 -25.28 -11.32 5.20
CA PRO A 59 -25.73 -11.94 3.95
C PRO A 59 -26.20 -10.93 2.91
N GLY A 60 -26.86 -9.84 3.33
CA GLY A 60 -27.26 -8.71 2.47
C GLY A 60 -26.04 -7.93 1.96
N GLY A 61 -25.08 -7.63 2.85
CA GLY A 61 -23.82 -6.96 2.50
C GLY A 61 -23.00 -7.75 1.49
N SER A 62 -22.88 -9.08 1.67
CA SER A 62 -22.15 -9.95 0.75
C SER A 62 -22.75 -9.94 -0.67
N ARG A 63 -24.06 -9.95 -0.78
CA ARG A 63 -24.76 -9.85 -2.08
C ARG A 63 -24.65 -8.47 -2.70
N LEU A 64 -24.74 -7.43 -1.87
CA LEU A 64 -24.64 -6.04 -2.34
C LEU A 64 -23.23 -5.71 -2.87
N LEU A 65 -22.17 -6.27 -2.28
CA LEU A 65 -20.79 -5.87 -2.55
C LEU A 65 -20.43 -5.92 -4.03
N SER A 66 -20.75 -7.02 -4.72
CA SER A 66 -20.45 -7.17 -6.15
C SER A 66 -21.19 -6.11 -6.99
N THR A 67 -22.49 -5.95 -6.78
CA THR A 67 -23.30 -4.97 -7.52
C THR A 67 -22.89 -3.55 -7.20
N ALA A 68 -22.61 -3.24 -5.92
CA ALA A 68 -22.15 -1.93 -5.50
C ALA A 68 -20.81 -1.56 -6.15
N SER A 69 -19.86 -2.51 -6.21
CA SER A 69 -18.57 -2.31 -6.91
C SER A 69 -18.77 -1.97 -8.39
N GLN A 70 -19.65 -2.67 -9.08
CA GLN A 70 -19.97 -2.39 -10.49
C GLN A 70 -20.59 -0.99 -10.68
N ILE A 71 -21.51 -0.58 -9.82
CA ILE A 71 -22.13 0.75 -9.88
C ILE A 71 -21.10 1.85 -9.65
N VAL A 72 -20.18 1.65 -8.71
CA VAL A 72 -19.08 2.60 -8.42
C VAL A 72 -18.19 2.77 -9.65
N VAL A 73 -17.78 1.66 -10.28
CA VAL A 73 -16.96 1.66 -11.51
C VAL A 73 -17.68 2.40 -12.65
N LEU A 74 -18.95 2.07 -12.91
CA LEU A 74 -19.74 2.74 -13.95
C LEU A 74 -19.93 4.23 -13.68
N GLY A 75 -20.05 4.62 -12.39
CA GLY A 75 -20.11 6.02 -11.99
C GLY A 75 -18.81 6.77 -12.30
N ALA A 76 -17.66 6.16 -12.05
CA ALA A 76 -16.35 6.72 -12.40
C ALA A 76 -16.17 6.86 -13.92
N GLU A 77 -16.59 5.85 -14.69
CA GLU A 77 -16.55 5.87 -16.16
C GLU A 77 -17.45 6.97 -16.75
N ALA A 78 -18.65 7.17 -16.20
CA ALA A 78 -19.54 8.25 -16.62
C ALA A 78 -18.90 9.64 -16.40
N HIS A 79 -18.25 9.87 -15.26
CA HIS A 79 -17.51 11.11 -15.02
C HIS A 79 -16.35 11.30 -16.01
N ALA A 80 -15.57 10.25 -16.28
CA ALA A 80 -14.47 10.30 -17.25
C ALA A 80 -14.96 10.61 -18.67
N ALA A 81 -16.08 10.00 -19.10
CA ALA A 81 -16.67 10.24 -20.41
C ALA A 81 -17.09 11.73 -20.62
N VAL A 82 -17.71 12.34 -19.60
CA VAL A 82 -18.09 13.76 -19.66
C VAL A 82 -16.85 14.66 -19.73
N ARG A 83 -15.81 14.40 -18.94
CA ARG A 83 -14.55 15.16 -18.99
C ARG A 83 -13.88 15.06 -20.37
N ALA A 84 -13.83 13.86 -20.93
CA ALA A 84 -13.27 13.64 -22.27
C ALA A 84 -14.02 14.42 -23.34
N ALA A 85 -15.35 14.46 -23.29
CA ALA A 85 -16.18 15.26 -24.20
C ALA A 85 -15.96 16.78 -24.08
N GLN A 86 -15.49 17.25 -22.92
CA GLN A 86 -15.12 18.66 -22.68
C GLN A 86 -13.67 18.98 -23.11
N GLY A 87 -12.94 18.02 -23.69
CA GLY A 87 -11.55 18.21 -24.10
C GLY A 87 -10.57 18.32 -22.93
N ALA A 88 -10.96 17.90 -21.73
CA ALA A 88 -10.06 17.85 -20.59
C ALA A 88 -8.98 16.77 -20.80
N PRO A 89 -7.74 16.97 -20.33
CA PRO A 89 -6.70 15.94 -20.37
C PRO A 89 -7.19 14.65 -19.70
N GLU A 90 -6.75 13.53 -20.23
CA GLU A 90 -6.99 12.24 -19.57
C GLU A 90 -6.30 12.23 -18.21
N GLN A 91 -6.98 11.74 -17.17
CA GLN A 91 -6.39 11.62 -15.83
C GLN A 91 -5.84 10.22 -15.64
N LEU A 92 -4.57 10.14 -15.25
CA LEU A 92 -3.93 8.92 -14.80
C LEU A 92 -3.63 9.02 -13.30
N ARG A 93 -4.34 8.23 -12.51
CA ARG A 93 -4.17 8.15 -11.05
C ARG A 93 -3.27 6.98 -10.72
N VAL A 94 -2.10 7.27 -10.19
CA VAL A 94 -1.10 6.26 -9.81
C VAL A 94 -1.00 6.20 -8.30
N VAL A 95 -1.06 5.01 -7.73
CA VAL A 95 -0.78 4.79 -6.30
C VAL A 95 0.41 3.89 -6.15
N ALA A 96 1.22 4.14 -5.12
CA ALA A 96 2.40 3.33 -4.86
C ALA A 96 2.59 3.13 -3.35
N THR A 97 3.27 2.04 -2.96
CA THR A 97 3.75 1.93 -1.58
C THR A 97 4.87 2.93 -1.32
N SER A 98 5.12 3.27 -0.05
CA SER A 98 6.10 4.31 0.33
C SER A 98 7.48 4.09 -0.30
N THR A 99 7.99 2.87 -0.28
CA THR A 99 9.29 2.54 -0.87
C THR A 99 9.31 2.78 -2.39
N PHE A 100 8.27 2.36 -3.10
CA PHE A 100 8.18 2.57 -4.55
C PHE A 100 7.92 4.04 -4.89
N ALA A 101 7.14 4.75 -4.08
CA ALA A 101 6.95 6.19 -4.25
C ALA A 101 8.26 6.96 -4.08
N GLU A 102 9.05 6.62 -3.08
CA GLU A 102 10.31 7.31 -2.76
C GLU A 102 11.39 7.08 -3.83
N PHE A 103 11.50 5.86 -4.37
CA PHE A 103 12.65 5.49 -5.19
C PHE A 103 12.34 5.19 -6.67
N VAL A 104 11.09 4.88 -7.02
CA VAL A 104 10.71 4.43 -8.38
C VAL A 104 9.75 5.40 -9.04
N SER A 105 8.75 5.90 -8.33
CA SER A 105 7.66 6.67 -8.95
C SER A 105 8.13 7.98 -9.54
N GLY A 106 9.05 8.71 -8.89
CA GLY A 106 9.53 10.00 -9.37
C GLY A 106 10.11 9.94 -10.79
N PRO A 107 11.18 9.18 -11.05
CA PRO A 107 11.76 9.03 -12.37
C PRO A 107 10.79 8.47 -13.41
N LEU A 108 9.91 7.53 -13.01
CA LEU A 108 8.92 6.93 -13.89
C LEU A 108 7.87 7.95 -14.33
N MET A 109 7.33 8.74 -13.38
CA MET A 109 6.35 9.78 -13.66
C MET A 109 6.95 10.88 -14.52
N GLU A 110 8.20 11.28 -14.27
CA GLU A 110 8.90 12.29 -15.09
C GLU A 110 9.05 11.80 -16.53
N ALA A 111 9.49 10.56 -16.74
CA ALA A 111 9.64 9.99 -18.08
C ALA A 111 8.28 9.88 -18.80
N PHE A 112 7.24 9.48 -18.09
CA PHE A 112 5.87 9.37 -18.62
C PHE A 112 5.32 10.76 -19.00
N THR A 113 5.38 11.73 -18.11
CA THR A 113 4.88 13.09 -18.34
C THR A 113 5.60 13.74 -19.53
N ARG A 114 6.91 13.51 -19.66
CA ARG A 114 7.68 14.00 -20.82
C ARG A 114 7.22 13.40 -22.14
N LYS A 115 6.86 12.12 -22.14
CA LYS A 115 6.39 11.41 -23.33
C LYS A 115 4.98 11.83 -23.76
N PHE A 116 4.09 12.10 -22.80
CA PHE A 116 2.68 12.39 -23.02
C PHE A 116 2.30 13.83 -22.67
N ALA A 117 3.26 14.76 -22.75
CA ALA A 117 3.10 16.15 -22.35
C ALA A 117 1.83 16.79 -22.92
N GLY A 118 0.96 17.25 -22.06
CA GLY A 118 -0.29 17.96 -22.39
C GLY A 118 -1.50 17.10 -22.72
N SER A 119 -1.33 15.77 -22.92
CA SER A 119 -2.47 14.87 -23.20
C SER A 119 -2.96 14.10 -21.97
N VAL A 120 -2.08 13.92 -20.96
CA VAL A 120 -2.41 13.19 -19.74
C VAL A 120 -1.97 13.98 -18.52
N GLU A 121 -2.88 14.14 -17.57
CA GLU A 121 -2.63 14.69 -16.24
C GLU A 121 -2.38 13.55 -15.26
N VAL A 122 -1.19 13.48 -14.65
CA VAL A 122 -0.83 12.41 -13.71
C VAL A 122 -0.97 12.91 -12.29
N SER A 123 -1.72 12.17 -11.48
CA SER A 123 -1.76 12.34 -10.03
C SER A 123 -1.16 11.11 -9.34
N SER A 124 -0.44 11.32 -8.23
CA SER A 124 0.18 10.25 -7.48
C SER A 124 -0.29 10.25 -6.03
N GLY A 125 -0.45 9.06 -5.45
CA GLY A 125 -0.83 8.86 -4.06
C GLY A 125 -0.05 7.71 -3.41
N LEU A 126 -0.13 7.63 -2.08
CA LEU A 126 0.43 6.54 -1.29
C LEU A 126 -0.68 5.58 -0.86
N ALA A 127 -0.35 4.29 -0.85
CA ALA A 127 -1.22 3.26 -0.31
C ALA A 127 -0.37 2.14 0.31
N VAL A 128 -0.95 1.37 1.22
CA VAL A 128 -0.31 0.15 1.73
C VAL A 128 -0.54 -1.02 0.77
N SER A 129 0.32 -2.04 0.83
CA SER A 129 0.31 -3.15 -0.14
C SER A 129 -1.07 -3.80 -0.30
N ASP A 130 -1.77 -4.02 0.80
CA ASP A 130 -3.09 -4.69 0.80
C ASP A 130 -4.21 -3.83 0.18
N GLU A 131 -4.01 -2.52 0.06
CA GLU A 131 -4.98 -1.59 -0.54
C GLU A 131 -4.83 -1.47 -2.06
N LEU A 132 -3.64 -1.72 -2.61
CA LEU A 132 -3.32 -1.43 -4.02
C LEU A 132 -4.34 -2.04 -5.00
N GLY A 133 -4.61 -3.34 -4.88
CA GLY A 133 -5.57 -4.03 -5.74
C GLY A 133 -7.00 -3.52 -5.60
N VAL A 134 -7.40 -3.19 -4.36
CA VAL A 134 -8.73 -2.65 -4.08
C VAL A 134 -8.92 -1.28 -4.71
N LEU A 135 -7.91 -0.41 -4.65
CA LEU A 135 -7.96 0.93 -5.24
C LEU A 135 -8.10 0.87 -6.76
N VAL A 136 -7.36 -0.02 -7.42
CA VAL A 136 -7.46 -0.21 -8.88
C VAL A 136 -8.80 -0.84 -9.26
N ALA A 137 -9.21 -1.91 -8.59
CA ALA A 137 -10.48 -2.60 -8.88
C ALA A 137 -11.72 -1.69 -8.73
N ASN A 138 -11.66 -0.67 -7.87
CA ASN A 138 -12.76 0.28 -7.64
C ASN A 138 -12.55 1.63 -8.36
N ARG A 139 -11.63 1.70 -9.31
CA ARG A 139 -11.37 2.92 -10.10
C ARG A 139 -11.01 4.15 -9.26
N LEU A 140 -10.41 3.96 -8.09
CA LEU A 140 -9.80 5.03 -7.29
C LEU A 140 -8.37 5.31 -7.73
N ALA A 141 -7.71 4.30 -8.30
CA ALA A 141 -6.46 4.42 -9.03
C ALA A 141 -6.59 3.70 -10.38
N ASP A 142 -5.81 4.12 -11.35
CA ASP A 142 -5.74 3.49 -12.67
C ASP A 142 -4.56 2.52 -12.74
N VAL A 143 -3.50 2.83 -12.00
CA VAL A 143 -2.28 2.02 -11.87
C VAL A 143 -1.84 1.99 -10.41
N ALA A 144 -1.41 0.81 -9.97
CA ALA A 144 -0.75 0.63 -8.68
C ALA A 144 0.67 0.08 -8.87
N ILE A 145 1.63 0.59 -8.10
CA ILE A 145 3.04 0.15 -8.14
C ILE A 145 3.45 -0.27 -6.72
N GLY A 146 3.86 -1.50 -6.58
CA GLY A 146 4.24 -2.05 -5.28
C GLY A 146 4.84 -3.44 -5.39
N PRO A 147 5.14 -4.08 -4.26
CA PRO A 147 5.56 -5.47 -4.25
C PRO A 147 4.47 -6.37 -4.81
N SER A 148 4.85 -7.58 -5.22
CA SER A 148 3.92 -8.57 -5.77
C SER A 148 2.69 -8.72 -4.86
N MET A 149 1.53 -8.43 -5.42
CA MET A 149 0.26 -8.56 -4.70
C MET A 149 -0.18 -10.02 -4.65
N ILE A 150 -0.83 -10.40 -3.56
CA ILE A 150 -1.57 -11.66 -3.53
C ILE A 150 -2.73 -11.49 -4.53
N GLU A 151 -2.77 -12.37 -5.54
CA GLU A 151 -3.88 -12.38 -6.50
C GLU A 151 -5.19 -12.68 -5.74
N ASP A 152 -6.08 -11.71 -5.74
CA ASP A 152 -7.47 -11.91 -5.31
C ASP A 152 -8.34 -12.05 -6.56
N PRO A 153 -8.80 -13.28 -6.89
CA PRO A 153 -9.62 -13.50 -8.08
C PRO A 153 -10.94 -12.70 -8.08
N SER A 154 -11.35 -12.19 -6.92
CA SER A 154 -12.54 -11.33 -6.81
C SER A 154 -12.29 -9.89 -7.29
N LEU A 155 -11.02 -9.51 -7.48
CA LEU A 155 -10.61 -8.23 -8.02
C LEU A 155 -10.22 -8.45 -9.48
N ALA A 156 -10.93 -7.85 -10.41
CA ALA A 156 -10.61 -7.91 -11.85
C ALA A 156 -9.40 -6.99 -12.15
N VAL A 157 -8.23 -7.30 -11.58
CA VAL A 157 -6.98 -6.54 -11.73
C VAL A 157 -5.96 -7.40 -12.46
N VAL A 158 -5.30 -6.83 -13.45
CA VAL A 158 -4.16 -7.46 -14.14
C VAL A 158 -2.89 -7.01 -13.45
N THR A 159 -2.03 -7.96 -13.07
CA THR A 159 -0.74 -7.70 -12.45
C THR A 159 0.38 -8.14 -13.38
N GLU A 160 1.35 -7.27 -13.61
CA GLU A 160 2.53 -7.56 -14.40
C GLU A 160 3.80 -7.30 -13.58
N PRO A 161 4.72 -8.28 -13.49
CA PRO A 161 6.01 -8.07 -12.85
C PRO A 161 6.90 -7.20 -13.74
N ILE A 162 7.29 -6.02 -13.27
CA ILE A 162 8.12 -5.08 -14.04
C ILE A 162 9.61 -5.19 -13.73
N PHE A 163 9.97 -5.64 -12.52
CA PHE A 163 11.37 -5.94 -12.14
C PHE A 163 11.42 -6.84 -10.90
N LYS A 164 12.57 -7.48 -10.73
CA LYS A 164 12.88 -8.27 -9.54
C LYS A 164 13.84 -7.51 -8.66
N TYR A 165 13.69 -7.62 -7.35
CA TYR A 165 14.60 -7.02 -6.38
C TYR A 165 14.93 -8.01 -5.27
N ARG A 166 15.99 -7.72 -4.53
CA ARG A 166 16.44 -8.53 -3.40
C ARG A 166 16.24 -7.74 -2.12
N LEU A 167 15.45 -8.29 -1.22
CA LEU A 167 15.33 -7.80 0.14
C LEU A 167 16.46 -8.35 0.98
N VAL A 168 17.21 -7.48 1.60
CA VAL A 168 18.34 -7.75 2.47
C VAL A 168 18.14 -7.08 3.82
N VAL A 169 18.98 -7.40 4.80
CA VAL A 169 19.07 -6.67 6.06
C VAL A 169 20.44 -6.03 6.14
N VAL A 170 20.46 -4.75 6.53
CA VAL A 170 21.68 -3.96 6.64
C VAL A 170 21.89 -3.44 8.06
N THR A 171 23.13 -3.18 8.39
CA THR A 171 23.58 -2.55 9.64
C THR A 171 24.79 -1.66 9.36
N ALA A 172 25.29 -0.92 10.35
CA ALA A 172 26.50 -0.10 10.20
C ALA A 172 27.69 -0.94 9.72
N GLY A 173 28.53 -0.39 8.84
CA GLY A 173 29.61 -1.10 8.15
C GLY A 173 30.63 -1.77 9.07
N GLN A 174 30.79 -1.28 10.29
CA GLN A 174 31.71 -1.86 11.29
C GLN A 174 30.98 -2.51 12.48
N SER A 175 29.68 -2.70 12.37
CA SER A 175 28.88 -3.27 13.47
C SER A 175 29.19 -4.75 13.66
N ARG A 176 29.36 -5.15 14.92
CA ARG A 176 29.37 -6.56 15.32
C ARG A 176 28.08 -6.87 16.06
N LEU A 177 27.08 -7.34 15.34
CA LEU A 177 25.85 -7.80 15.93
C LEU A 177 26.13 -8.98 16.87
N ARG A 178 25.54 -8.95 18.07
CA ARG A 178 25.64 -10.03 19.06
C ARG A 178 24.27 -10.61 19.35
N GLY A 179 24.24 -11.89 19.61
CA GLY A 179 23.01 -12.60 19.93
C GLY A 179 22.11 -12.85 18.71
N PRO A 180 20.98 -13.47 18.93
CA PRO A 180 20.02 -13.83 17.86
C PRO A 180 19.24 -12.62 17.36
N ALA A 181 18.79 -12.69 16.11
CA ALA A 181 18.11 -11.58 15.40
C ALA A 181 16.88 -11.02 16.12
N TRP A 182 16.18 -11.86 16.90
CA TRP A 182 15.01 -11.43 17.67
C TRP A 182 15.33 -10.49 18.85
N GLN A 183 16.61 -10.36 19.25
CA GLN A 183 17.06 -9.42 20.28
C GLN A 183 17.54 -8.08 19.71
N TRP A 184 17.75 -7.98 18.39
CA TRP A 184 18.25 -6.76 17.78
C TRP A 184 17.17 -5.69 17.70
N ARG A 185 17.59 -4.44 17.57
CA ARG A 185 16.69 -3.33 17.27
C ARG A 185 16.49 -3.26 15.75
N TRP A 186 15.25 -3.39 15.33
CA TRP A 186 14.84 -3.34 13.93
C TRP A 186 14.27 -1.97 13.60
N LEU A 187 14.77 -1.36 12.54
CA LEU A 187 14.45 0.00 12.11
C LEU A 187 13.68 -0.10 10.81
N VAL A 188 12.44 0.36 10.80
CA VAL A 188 11.54 0.25 9.64
C VAL A 188 10.80 1.56 9.42
N ASP A 189 10.24 1.76 8.23
CA ASP A 189 9.25 2.80 7.97
C ASP A 189 7.83 2.34 8.38
N PRO A 190 6.81 3.21 8.32
CA PRO A 190 5.45 2.81 8.67
C PRO A 190 4.91 1.66 7.82
N ALA A 191 5.27 1.60 6.52
CA ALA A 191 4.87 0.50 5.65
C ALA A 191 5.58 -0.81 6.04
N GLY A 192 6.85 -0.75 6.43
CA GLY A 192 7.62 -1.90 6.92
C GLY A 192 7.13 -2.43 8.27
N ALA A 193 6.47 -1.59 9.08
CA ALA A 193 5.82 -2.01 10.31
C ALA A 193 4.47 -2.72 10.08
N ASP A 194 3.87 -2.57 8.89
CA ASP A 194 2.65 -3.27 8.53
C ASP A 194 2.92 -4.76 8.35
N ARG A 195 2.12 -5.59 9.04
CA ARG A 195 2.24 -7.06 9.02
C ARG A 195 1.95 -7.69 7.66
N GLY A 196 1.21 -7.02 6.79
CA GLY A 196 0.91 -7.44 5.42
C GLY A 196 2.07 -7.18 4.46
N SER A 197 2.98 -6.28 4.79
CA SER A 197 4.15 -5.96 3.97
C SER A 197 5.18 -7.11 3.94
N GLU A 198 6.08 -7.10 2.95
CA GLU A 198 7.19 -8.07 2.88
C GLU A 198 8.11 -7.96 4.10
N THR A 199 8.41 -6.74 4.52
CA THR A 199 9.19 -6.47 5.74
C THR A 199 8.44 -6.98 6.98
N GLY A 200 7.13 -6.72 7.10
CA GLY A 200 6.33 -7.21 8.22
C GLY A 200 6.28 -8.74 8.28
N ARG A 201 6.20 -9.42 7.12
CA ARG A 201 6.29 -10.88 7.05
C ARG A 201 7.66 -11.40 7.47
N LEU A 202 8.74 -10.76 7.03
CA LEU A 202 10.11 -11.08 7.47
C LEU A 202 10.26 -10.94 8.99
N LEU A 203 9.83 -9.82 9.57
CA LEU A 203 9.89 -9.59 11.01
C LEU A 203 9.12 -10.68 11.80
N LYS A 204 7.95 -11.06 11.29
CA LYS A 204 7.14 -12.14 11.89
C LYS A 204 7.86 -13.49 11.80
N GLN A 205 8.45 -13.83 10.66
CA GLN A 205 9.22 -15.09 10.48
C GLN A 205 10.41 -15.17 11.43
N LEU A 206 11.07 -14.04 11.67
CA LEU A 206 12.20 -13.95 12.59
C LEU A 206 11.78 -13.83 14.06
N GLY A 207 10.48 -13.79 14.36
CA GLY A 207 9.95 -13.73 15.74
C GLY A 207 10.25 -12.38 16.41
N ILE A 208 10.31 -11.28 15.67
CA ILE A 208 10.65 -9.96 16.20
C ILE A 208 9.45 -9.41 16.99
N ALA A 209 9.68 -9.11 18.27
CA ALA A 209 8.66 -8.50 19.13
C ALA A 209 8.53 -6.99 18.83
N ASP A 210 7.31 -6.44 18.94
CA ASP A 210 7.02 -5.02 18.64
C ASP A 210 7.91 -4.04 19.43
N LYS A 211 8.30 -4.38 20.67
CA LYS A 211 9.23 -3.58 21.50
C LYS A 211 10.62 -3.41 20.88
N ASN A 212 11.01 -4.29 19.97
CA ASN A 212 12.29 -4.28 19.28
C ASN A 212 12.20 -3.57 17.91
N ILE A 213 11.02 -3.07 17.52
CA ILE A 213 10.78 -2.37 16.28
C ILE A 213 10.78 -0.87 16.56
N GLY A 214 11.65 -0.12 15.87
CA GLY A 214 11.65 1.33 15.82
C GLY A 214 11.11 1.81 14.49
N VAL A 215 10.06 2.63 14.52
CA VAL A 215 9.44 3.16 13.30
C VAL A 215 10.04 4.53 12.98
N PHE A 216 10.52 4.71 11.77
CA PHE A 216 11.13 5.93 11.24
C PHE A 216 10.22 6.58 10.19
N PRO A 217 10.36 7.87 9.91
CA PRO A 217 9.49 8.57 8.97
C PRO A 217 9.52 8.03 7.53
N SER A 218 10.65 7.46 7.11
CA SER A 218 10.85 6.88 5.79
C SER A 218 11.88 5.75 5.82
N GLN A 219 11.92 4.99 4.74
CA GLN A 219 12.91 3.93 4.54
C GLN A 219 14.35 4.48 4.55
N ALA A 220 14.59 5.62 3.87
CA ALA A 220 15.89 6.28 3.88
C ALA A 220 16.32 6.70 5.28
N ALA A 221 15.41 7.20 6.12
CA ALA A 221 15.70 7.55 7.50
C ALA A 221 16.06 6.32 8.35
N ALA A 222 15.39 5.18 8.12
CA ALA A 222 15.72 3.92 8.80
C ALA A 222 17.12 3.43 8.40
N TRP A 223 17.50 3.52 7.12
CA TRP A 223 18.84 3.15 6.66
C TRP A 223 19.93 4.07 7.19
N ALA A 224 19.69 5.38 7.24
CA ALA A 224 20.61 6.34 7.84
C ALA A 224 20.85 6.01 9.33
N ALA A 225 19.78 5.75 10.09
CA ALA A 225 19.91 5.34 11.49
C ALA A 225 20.64 3.99 11.64
N ALA A 226 20.46 3.05 10.71
CA ALA A 226 21.22 1.79 10.69
C ALA A 226 22.71 2.02 10.43
N ALA A 227 23.05 2.93 9.50
CA ALA A 227 24.46 3.33 9.24
C ALA A 227 25.11 3.98 10.47
N ASP A 228 24.35 4.74 11.26
CA ASP A 228 24.77 5.33 12.52
C ASP A 228 24.86 4.31 13.68
N GLY A 229 24.53 3.03 13.43
CA GLY A 229 24.66 1.96 14.42
C GLY A 229 23.44 1.84 15.37
N ALA A 230 22.30 2.46 15.09
CA ALA A 230 21.11 2.37 15.92
C ALA A 230 20.42 1.00 15.90
N GLY A 231 20.78 0.14 14.92
CA GLY A 231 20.21 -1.19 14.79
C GLY A 231 20.40 -1.80 13.40
N VAL A 232 19.46 -2.64 13.00
CA VAL A 232 19.41 -3.27 11.68
C VAL A 232 18.16 -2.78 10.92
N ALA A 233 18.26 -2.68 9.60
CA ALA A 233 17.13 -2.26 8.77
C ALA A 233 16.96 -3.19 7.57
N PRO A 234 15.73 -3.61 7.22
CA PRO A 234 15.44 -4.22 5.93
C PRO A 234 15.69 -3.21 4.82
N ALA A 235 16.24 -3.67 3.70
CA ALA A 235 16.55 -2.80 2.58
C ALA A 235 16.42 -3.53 1.25
N VAL A 236 16.07 -2.81 0.21
CA VAL A 236 16.19 -3.28 -1.16
C VAL A 236 17.64 -3.10 -1.58
N GLU A 237 18.34 -4.20 -1.89
CA GLU A 237 19.79 -4.25 -2.04
C GLU A 237 20.35 -3.19 -3.00
N HIS A 238 19.74 -3.02 -4.17
CA HIS A 238 20.23 -2.07 -5.15
C HIS A 238 20.07 -0.61 -4.72
N LEU A 239 19.08 -0.29 -3.86
CA LEU A 239 18.87 1.07 -3.36
C LEU A 239 19.93 1.49 -2.34
N VAL A 240 20.47 0.54 -1.59
CA VAL A 240 21.57 0.78 -0.63
C VAL A 240 22.96 0.42 -1.18
N SER A 241 23.05 0.06 -2.45
CA SER A 241 24.30 -0.40 -3.08
C SER A 241 25.45 0.60 -2.98
N GLN A 242 25.16 1.90 -2.96
CA GLN A 242 26.19 2.93 -2.81
C GLN A 242 26.73 2.97 -1.39
N GLN A 243 25.86 2.89 -0.38
CA GLN A 243 26.25 2.85 1.04
C GLN A 243 27.03 1.57 1.35
N LEU A 244 26.64 0.43 0.76
CA LEU A 244 27.38 -0.83 0.87
C LEU A 244 28.80 -0.70 0.28
N ARG A 245 28.93 -0.11 -0.93
CA ARG A 245 30.25 0.11 -1.56
C ARG A 245 31.14 1.07 -0.78
N ARG A 246 30.56 2.05 -0.08
CA ARG A 246 31.32 3.01 0.76
C ARG A 246 31.64 2.44 2.14
N GLY A 247 31.13 1.26 2.49
CA GLY A 247 31.31 0.67 3.81
C GLY A 247 30.54 1.39 4.92
N GLU A 248 29.59 2.25 4.57
CA GLU A 248 28.68 2.91 5.53
C GLU A 248 27.69 1.89 6.11
N LEU A 249 27.24 0.97 5.25
CA LEU A 249 26.39 -0.16 5.59
C LEU A 249 27.10 -1.48 5.27
N SER A 250 26.72 -2.54 5.97
CA SER A 250 27.10 -3.92 5.66
C SER A 250 25.88 -4.83 5.66
N LEU A 251 25.93 -5.88 4.85
CA LEU A 251 24.88 -6.91 4.83
C LEU A 251 24.94 -7.76 6.09
N VAL A 252 23.77 -8.09 6.60
CA VAL A 252 23.61 -9.04 7.71
C VAL A 252 23.23 -10.39 7.14
N ASP A 253 24.04 -11.40 7.44
CA ASP A 253 23.75 -12.79 7.05
C ASP A 253 22.69 -13.37 7.99
N LEU A 254 21.52 -13.68 7.43
CA LEU A 254 20.39 -14.29 8.14
C LEU A 254 19.81 -15.42 7.30
N PRO A 255 19.32 -16.49 7.96
CA PRO A 255 18.65 -17.59 7.27
C PRO A 255 17.45 -17.10 6.45
N GLY A 256 17.39 -17.48 5.16
CA GLY A 256 16.33 -17.08 4.24
C GLY A 256 16.53 -15.73 3.56
N LEU A 257 17.67 -15.06 3.79
CA LEU A 257 18.06 -13.85 3.08
C LEU A 257 19.30 -14.08 2.21
N PRO A 258 19.43 -13.35 1.10
CA PRO A 258 18.49 -12.37 0.54
C PRO A 258 17.21 -13.03 0.01
N MET A 259 16.08 -12.35 0.19
CA MET A 259 14.78 -12.79 -0.35
C MET A 259 14.54 -12.10 -1.71
N GLU A 260 14.28 -12.89 -2.75
CA GLU A 260 13.86 -12.35 -4.04
C GLU A 260 12.37 -11.97 -4.00
N ALA A 261 12.05 -10.80 -4.53
CA ALA A 261 10.70 -10.28 -4.65
C ALA A 261 10.48 -9.59 -6.01
N CYS A 262 9.22 -9.46 -6.40
CA CYS A 262 8.77 -8.83 -7.65
C CYS A 262 7.77 -7.72 -7.36
#